data_a2a2a55e1f308b446e6693bd5afe3a83
#
_entry.id   a2a2a55e1f308b446e6693bd5afe3a83
#
_cell.length_a   1.000
_cell.length_b   1.000
_cell.length_c   1.000
_cell.angle_alpha   90.00
_cell.angle_beta   90.00
_cell.angle_gamma   90.00
#
_symmetry.space_group_name_H-M   'P 1'
#
loop_
_entity.id
_entity.type
_entity.pdbx_description
1 polymer ?
#
loop_
_entity_poly.entity_id
_entity_poly.type
_entity_poly.pdbx_seq_one_letter_code
_entity_poly.pdbx_strand_id
1 'polypeptide(L)'
;MSRGLGDVYKRQLYTFSIENWNRPRAEVDALMGLMTDAIIRETSELMRQKVRVKVIGNTGDLPEEVWHKLEGLIHRTAANTGVTLVLALSYGARWEIVEAARRLIADYKTGRVADTEEVTDELFARYLTTAGMPDPDLLIRTSGECRLSNFLLWQCAYTEFYFIDKFWPDFEKDDLYLAIRNFQQRERRFGMTGEQIKVKGEKGEGINVTEK
;
A
#
# COMPACT_ATOMS: atom_id res chain seq x y z
N MET A 1 -3.21 -16.09 16.88
CA MET A 1 -4.12 -16.63 15.85
C MET A 1 -3.34 -16.79 14.57
N SER A 2 -3.15 -18.01 14.09
CA SER A 2 -2.55 -18.28 12.78
C SER A 2 -3.49 -17.67 11.72
N ARG A 3 -3.02 -16.63 10.99
CA ARG A 3 -3.74 -16.12 9.82
C ARG A 3 -3.76 -17.25 8.79
N GLY A 4 -4.95 -17.68 8.38
CA GLY A 4 -5.11 -18.72 7.38
C GLY A 4 -4.35 -18.35 6.10
N LEU A 5 -3.58 -19.30 5.58
CA LEU A 5 -2.81 -19.17 4.36
C LEU A 5 -3.79 -18.93 3.19
N GLY A 6 -3.92 -17.68 2.74
CA GLY A 6 -4.75 -17.32 1.59
C GLY A 6 -5.65 -16.11 1.74
N ASP A 7 -5.76 -15.52 2.92
CA ASP A 7 -6.60 -14.33 3.11
C ASP A 7 -5.84 -13.06 2.72
N VAL A 8 -6.29 -12.39 1.67
CA VAL A 8 -5.83 -11.06 1.28
C VAL A 8 -6.71 -10.02 1.98
N TYR A 9 -6.24 -9.46 3.10
CA TYR A 9 -7.01 -8.45 3.84
C TYR A 9 -6.86 -7.04 3.28
N LYS A 10 -5.75 -6.75 2.63
CA LYS A 10 -5.47 -5.46 2.01
C LYS A 10 -4.82 -5.65 0.66
N ARG A 11 -5.26 -4.87 -0.31
CA ARG A 11 -4.67 -4.79 -1.64
C ARG A 11 -4.37 -3.34 -1.94
N GLN A 12 -3.11 -3.05 -2.21
CA GLN A 12 -2.66 -1.72 -2.61
C GLN A 12 -2.39 -1.72 -4.11
N LEU A 13 -2.90 -0.71 -4.81
CA LEU A 13 -2.70 -0.54 -6.25
C LEU A 13 -1.98 0.79 -6.51
N TYR A 14 -0.88 0.73 -7.25
CA TYR A 14 -0.18 1.91 -7.75
C TYR A 14 -0.91 2.43 -8.98
N THR A 15 -1.89 3.28 -8.76
CA THR A 15 -2.84 3.71 -9.79
C THR A 15 -2.33 4.92 -10.57
N PHE A 16 -1.75 5.92 -9.88
CA PHE A 16 -1.20 7.12 -10.49
C PHE A 16 -0.03 7.65 -9.66
N SER A 17 1.17 7.66 -10.26
CA SER A 17 2.36 8.16 -9.59
C SER A 17 2.49 9.68 -9.70
N ILE A 18 3.27 10.27 -8.80
CA ILE A 18 3.57 11.71 -8.85
C ILE A 18 4.32 12.08 -10.15
N GLU A 19 5.14 11.17 -10.67
CA GLU A 19 5.87 11.36 -11.93
C GLU A 19 4.94 11.36 -13.16
N ASN A 20 3.73 10.78 -13.07
CA ASN A 20 2.76 10.76 -14.16
C ASN A 20 2.22 12.16 -14.51
N TRP A 21 2.30 13.12 -13.57
CA TRP A 21 1.95 14.51 -13.87
C TRP A 21 2.84 15.15 -14.95
N ASN A 22 4.05 14.60 -15.19
CA ASN A 22 4.95 15.07 -16.25
C ASN A 22 4.59 14.54 -17.65
N ARG A 23 3.56 13.72 -17.78
CA ARG A 23 3.06 13.22 -19.06
C ARG A 23 2.31 14.32 -19.83
N PRO A 24 2.12 14.16 -21.15
CA PRO A 24 1.31 15.10 -21.93
C PRO A 24 -0.07 15.32 -21.29
N ARG A 25 -0.51 16.57 -21.24
CA ARG A 25 -1.78 16.96 -20.58
C ARG A 25 -2.97 16.10 -21.01
N ALA A 26 -3.10 15.86 -22.32
CA ALA A 26 -4.20 15.06 -22.85
C ALA A 26 -4.21 13.61 -22.32
N GLU A 27 -3.02 13.03 -22.04
CA GLU A 27 -2.91 11.69 -21.43
C GLU A 27 -3.33 11.72 -19.96
N VAL A 28 -2.89 12.74 -19.22
CA VAL A 28 -3.29 12.94 -17.81
C VAL A 28 -4.79 13.12 -17.70
N ASP A 29 -5.38 13.98 -18.53
CA ASP A 29 -6.83 14.24 -18.54
C ASP A 29 -7.63 12.96 -18.88
N ALA A 30 -7.13 12.15 -19.82
CA ALA A 30 -7.76 10.87 -20.17
C ALA A 30 -7.69 9.86 -19.01
N LEU A 31 -6.55 9.78 -18.29
CA LEU A 31 -6.39 8.91 -17.12
C LEU A 31 -7.32 9.33 -15.98
N MET A 32 -7.47 10.64 -15.73
CA MET A 32 -8.42 11.17 -14.74
C MET A 32 -9.87 10.85 -15.10
N GLY A 33 -10.23 10.96 -16.39
CA GLY A 33 -11.54 10.55 -16.90
C GLY A 33 -11.80 9.06 -16.67
N LEU A 34 -10.88 8.19 -17.06
CA LEU A 34 -10.97 6.74 -16.84
C LEU A 34 -11.13 6.38 -15.36
N MET A 35 -10.41 7.05 -14.48
CA MET A 35 -10.53 6.84 -13.04
C MET A 35 -11.91 7.22 -12.53
N THR A 36 -12.45 8.36 -12.99
CA THR A 36 -13.80 8.81 -12.67
C THR A 36 -14.85 7.79 -13.10
N ASP A 37 -14.77 7.31 -14.35
CA ASP A 37 -15.69 6.31 -14.90
C ASP A 37 -15.59 4.98 -14.13
N ALA A 38 -14.40 4.54 -13.77
CA ALA A 38 -14.20 3.35 -12.96
C ALA A 38 -14.84 3.49 -11.57
N ILE A 39 -14.70 4.65 -10.90
CA ILE A 39 -15.35 4.91 -9.61
C ILE A 39 -16.87 4.75 -9.72
N ILE A 40 -17.47 5.33 -10.74
CA ILE A 40 -18.92 5.27 -10.94
C ILE A 40 -19.37 3.82 -11.20
N ARG A 41 -18.68 3.15 -12.12
CA ARG A 41 -19.02 1.78 -12.56
C ARG A 41 -18.87 0.76 -11.46
N GLU A 42 -17.75 0.81 -10.72
CA GLU A 42 -17.37 -0.25 -9.76
C GLU A 42 -18.00 -0.06 -8.38
N THR A 43 -18.56 1.11 -8.05
CA THR A 43 -19.08 1.40 -6.70
C THR A 43 -20.09 0.35 -6.20
N SER A 44 -21.05 -0.04 -7.04
CA SER A 44 -22.10 -1.00 -6.64
C SER A 44 -21.51 -2.37 -6.33
N GLU A 45 -20.52 -2.82 -7.12
CA GLU A 45 -19.84 -4.10 -6.92
C GLU A 45 -18.96 -4.08 -5.65
N LEU A 46 -18.23 -2.99 -5.42
CA LEU A 46 -17.44 -2.80 -4.21
C LEU A 46 -18.31 -2.85 -2.95
N MET A 47 -19.50 -2.24 -2.99
CA MET A 47 -20.47 -2.31 -1.90
C MET A 47 -21.00 -3.73 -1.71
N ARG A 48 -21.37 -4.43 -2.79
CA ARG A 48 -21.86 -5.82 -2.74
C ARG A 48 -20.84 -6.78 -2.13
N GLN A 49 -19.56 -6.63 -2.49
CA GLN A 49 -18.45 -7.43 -1.98
C GLN A 49 -17.91 -6.94 -0.62
N LYS A 50 -18.53 -5.90 -0.03
CA LYS A 50 -18.09 -5.30 1.22
C LYS A 50 -16.64 -4.83 1.20
N VAL A 51 -16.13 -4.39 0.05
CA VAL A 51 -14.78 -3.85 -0.11
C VAL A 51 -14.73 -2.43 0.48
N ARG A 52 -13.78 -2.17 1.37
CA ARG A 52 -13.49 -0.83 1.89
C ARG A 52 -12.45 -0.16 1.00
N VAL A 53 -12.72 1.05 0.55
CA VAL A 53 -11.78 1.83 -0.25
C VAL A 53 -11.03 2.84 0.61
N LYS A 54 -9.73 2.95 0.41
CA LYS A 54 -8.85 3.98 0.96
C LYS A 54 -7.98 4.57 -0.14
N VAL A 55 -7.48 5.77 0.09
CA VAL A 55 -6.54 6.45 -0.82
C VAL A 55 -5.29 6.85 -0.05
N ILE A 56 -4.12 6.71 -0.67
CA ILE A 56 -2.84 7.21 -0.19
C ILE A 56 -2.19 8.09 -1.27
N GLY A 57 -1.33 9.00 -0.87
CA GLY A 57 -0.62 9.94 -1.75
C GLY A 57 -1.08 11.38 -1.58
N ASN A 58 -0.66 12.26 -2.49
CA ASN A 58 -0.99 13.67 -2.46
C ASN A 58 -2.33 13.94 -3.17
N THR A 59 -3.41 13.76 -2.44
CA THR A 59 -4.77 13.95 -2.98
C THR A 59 -5.08 15.40 -3.34
N GLY A 60 -4.31 16.36 -2.81
CA GLY A 60 -4.44 17.78 -3.13
C GLY A 60 -4.04 18.14 -4.58
N ASP A 61 -3.29 17.27 -5.26
CA ASP A 61 -2.93 17.48 -6.68
C ASP A 61 -4.06 17.02 -7.63
N LEU A 62 -5.02 16.24 -7.13
CA LEU A 62 -6.11 15.73 -7.98
C LEU A 62 -7.10 16.83 -8.37
N PRO A 63 -7.66 16.79 -9.58
CA PRO A 63 -8.75 17.68 -9.93
C PRO A 63 -9.91 17.56 -8.93
N GLU A 64 -10.50 18.68 -8.56
CA GLU A 64 -11.56 18.76 -7.54
C GLU A 64 -12.72 17.80 -7.81
N GLU A 65 -13.16 17.71 -9.05
CA GLU A 65 -14.23 16.79 -9.46
C GLU A 65 -13.87 15.33 -9.21
N VAL A 66 -12.62 14.94 -9.50
CA VAL A 66 -12.12 13.56 -9.27
C VAL A 66 -12.06 13.27 -7.78
N TRP A 67 -11.52 14.23 -7.00
CA TRP A 67 -11.44 14.09 -5.55
C TRP A 67 -12.80 13.94 -4.89
N HIS A 68 -13.79 14.77 -5.24
CA HIS A 68 -15.15 14.65 -4.68
C HIS A 68 -15.79 13.29 -4.96
N LYS A 69 -15.60 12.72 -6.15
CA LYS A 69 -16.11 11.38 -6.47
C LYS A 69 -15.40 10.28 -5.65
N LEU A 70 -14.07 10.39 -5.49
CA LEU A 70 -13.29 9.47 -4.64
C LEU A 70 -13.70 9.56 -3.18
N GLU A 71 -13.83 10.77 -2.65
CA GLU A 71 -14.27 11.02 -1.28
C GLU A 71 -15.65 10.42 -1.03
N GLY A 72 -16.58 10.60 -1.96
CA GLY A 72 -17.90 9.97 -1.92
C GLY A 72 -17.83 8.44 -1.93
N LEU A 73 -16.91 7.83 -2.68
CA LEU A 73 -16.67 6.38 -2.67
C LEU A 73 -16.08 5.92 -1.33
N ILE A 74 -15.08 6.62 -0.81
CA ILE A 74 -14.46 6.33 0.48
C ILE A 74 -15.52 6.34 1.59
N HIS A 75 -16.35 7.39 1.66
CA HIS A 75 -17.43 7.51 2.65
C HIS A 75 -18.44 6.37 2.54
N ARG A 76 -18.91 6.06 1.34
CA ARG A 76 -19.88 4.97 1.12
C ARG A 76 -19.36 3.61 1.54
N THR A 77 -18.06 3.36 1.33
CA THR A 77 -17.43 2.07 1.63
C THR A 77 -16.81 1.98 3.03
N ALA A 78 -16.84 3.07 3.83
CA ALA A 78 -16.16 3.17 5.11
C ALA A 78 -16.57 2.09 6.12
N ALA A 79 -17.86 1.70 6.13
CA ALA A 79 -18.39 0.68 7.03
C ALA A 79 -18.20 -0.77 6.53
N ASN A 80 -17.67 -0.96 5.32
CA ASN A 80 -17.44 -2.29 4.76
C ASN A 80 -16.34 -3.03 5.52
N THR A 81 -16.53 -4.34 5.70
CA THR A 81 -15.68 -5.19 6.55
C THR A 81 -14.87 -6.23 5.77
N GLY A 82 -14.98 -6.26 4.47
CA GLY A 82 -14.22 -7.14 3.59
C GLY A 82 -12.79 -6.64 3.33
N VAL A 83 -12.27 -6.97 2.15
CA VAL A 83 -10.92 -6.53 1.72
C VAL A 83 -10.86 -5.00 1.72
N THR A 84 -9.75 -4.46 2.20
CA THR A 84 -9.45 -3.04 2.03
C THR A 84 -8.65 -2.84 0.73
N LEU A 85 -9.24 -2.13 -0.24
CA LEU A 85 -8.58 -1.68 -1.46
C LEU A 85 -7.99 -0.29 -1.22
N VAL A 86 -6.67 -0.17 -1.38
CA VAL A 86 -5.96 1.09 -1.21
C VAL A 86 -5.46 1.56 -2.58
N LEU A 87 -5.91 2.72 -3.02
CA LEU A 87 -5.48 3.35 -4.26
C LEU A 87 -4.37 4.34 -3.98
N ALA A 88 -3.19 4.13 -4.55
CA ALA A 88 -2.09 5.09 -4.49
C ALA A 88 -2.23 6.08 -5.66
N LEU A 89 -2.60 7.32 -5.34
CA LEU A 89 -2.92 8.39 -6.30
C LEU A 89 -2.05 9.61 -6.05
N SER A 90 -1.46 10.16 -7.12
CA SER A 90 -0.42 11.19 -6.99
C SER A 90 0.59 10.79 -5.92
N TYR A 91 0.99 9.52 -5.95
CA TYR A 91 1.82 8.91 -4.93
C TYR A 91 3.28 8.81 -5.38
N GLY A 92 4.19 9.08 -4.45
CA GLY A 92 5.61 8.82 -4.60
C GLY A 92 6.24 8.65 -3.21
N ALA A 93 6.95 7.55 -2.99
CA ALA A 93 7.46 7.22 -1.66
C ALA A 93 8.47 8.26 -1.14
N ARG A 94 9.28 8.85 -2.03
CA ARG A 94 10.20 9.94 -1.63
C ARG A 94 9.43 11.18 -1.14
N TRP A 95 8.35 11.55 -1.85
CA TRP A 95 7.47 12.63 -1.43
C TRP A 95 6.83 12.31 -0.08
N GLU A 96 6.31 11.09 0.08
CA GLU A 96 5.67 10.64 1.32
C GLU A 96 6.61 10.75 2.52
N ILE A 97 7.86 10.27 2.39
CA ILE A 97 8.87 10.33 3.45
C ILE A 97 9.17 11.79 3.83
N VAL A 98 9.38 12.66 2.83
CA VAL A 98 9.65 14.09 3.08
C VAL A 98 8.45 14.77 3.75
N GLU A 99 7.24 14.46 3.32
CA GLU A 99 6.02 15.02 3.89
C GLU A 99 5.78 14.52 5.33
N ALA A 100 6.04 13.23 5.59
CA ALA A 100 6.01 12.68 6.95
C ALA A 100 6.99 13.40 7.88
N ALA A 101 8.22 13.61 7.42
CA ALA A 101 9.22 14.37 8.18
C ALA A 101 8.78 15.82 8.47
N ARG A 102 8.18 16.50 7.48
CA ARG A 102 7.65 17.86 7.66
C ARG A 102 6.55 17.90 8.72
N ARG A 103 5.63 16.96 8.70
CA ARG A 103 4.53 16.87 9.68
C ARG A 103 5.06 16.56 11.07
N LEU A 104 5.98 15.63 11.20
CA LEU A 104 6.64 15.30 12.47
C LEU A 104 7.34 16.53 13.07
N ILE A 105 8.14 17.26 12.28
CA ILE A 105 8.81 18.49 12.71
C ILE A 105 7.79 19.56 13.14
N ALA A 106 6.69 19.71 12.43
CA ALA A 106 5.64 20.66 12.78
C ALA A 106 4.99 20.29 14.13
N ASP A 107 4.79 19.01 14.41
CA ASP A 107 4.22 18.53 15.65
C ASP A 107 5.18 18.69 16.84
N TYR A 108 6.48 18.50 16.65
CA TYR A 108 7.48 18.89 17.66
C TYR A 108 7.43 20.37 17.96
N LYS A 109 7.43 21.23 16.93
CA LYS A 109 7.39 22.69 17.11
C LYS A 109 6.13 23.20 17.83
N THR A 110 5.02 22.47 17.69
CA THR A 110 3.75 22.83 18.35
C THR A 110 3.52 22.12 19.68
N GLY A 111 4.48 21.30 20.14
CA GLY A 111 4.40 20.55 21.39
C GLY A 111 3.39 19.40 21.38
N ARG A 112 2.92 18.98 20.18
CA ARG A 112 2.07 17.78 20.03
C ARG A 112 2.86 16.48 20.21
N VAL A 113 4.14 16.54 19.90
CA VAL A 113 5.14 15.53 20.26
C VAL A 113 6.10 16.19 21.24
N ALA A 114 6.37 15.52 22.35
CA ALA A 114 7.25 16.08 23.39
C ALA A 114 8.71 16.12 22.89
N ASP A 115 9.45 17.18 23.22
CA ASP A 115 10.88 17.32 22.85
C ASP A 115 11.76 16.18 23.37
N THR A 116 11.30 15.47 24.41
CA THR A 116 11.98 14.32 25.00
C THR A 116 11.57 12.99 24.35
N GLU A 117 10.58 12.97 23.46
CA GLU A 117 10.15 11.76 22.77
C GLU A 117 11.15 11.39 21.68
N GLU A 118 11.68 10.18 21.73
CA GLU A 118 12.61 9.67 20.70
C GLU A 118 11.89 9.42 19.38
N VAL A 119 12.51 9.79 18.27
CA VAL A 119 12.01 9.47 16.93
C VAL A 119 12.29 8.01 16.63
N THR A 120 11.29 7.16 16.81
CA THR A 120 11.34 5.75 16.45
C THR A 120 10.70 5.49 15.08
N ASP A 121 10.95 4.29 14.52
CA ASP A 121 10.31 3.84 13.28
C ASP A 121 8.77 3.87 13.40
N GLU A 122 8.23 3.48 14.57
CA GLU A 122 6.80 3.47 14.84
C GLU A 122 6.23 4.89 14.92
N LEU A 123 6.94 5.82 15.56
CA LEU A 123 6.51 7.22 15.60
C LEU A 123 6.51 7.79 14.18
N PHE A 124 7.59 7.59 13.42
CA PHE A 124 7.68 8.08 12.05
C PHE A 124 6.58 7.48 11.14
N ALA A 125 6.32 6.16 11.26
CA ALA A 125 5.30 5.47 10.47
C ALA A 125 3.87 6.05 10.67
N ARG A 126 3.59 6.69 11.82
CA ARG A 126 2.29 7.36 12.07
C ARG A 126 2.08 8.59 11.18
N TYR A 127 3.13 9.15 10.60
CA TYR A 127 3.07 10.31 9.71
C TYR A 127 3.03 9.95 8.23
N LEU A 128 3.27 8.69 7.89
CA LEU A 128 3.10 8.19 6.52
C LEU A 128 1.62 8.13 6.11
N THR A 129 1.34 8.21 4.82
CA THR A 129 -0.04 8.09 4.31
C THR A 129 -0.60 6.68 4.51
N THR A 130 0.26 5.71 4.77
CA THR A 130 -0.08 4.32 5.13
C THR A 130 -0.28 4.10 6.63
N ALA A 131 -0.30 5.16 7.45
CA ALA A 131 -0.45 5.04 8.90
C ALA A 131 -1.63 4.12 9.30
N GLY A 132 -1.37 3.21 10.25
CA GLY A 132 -2.35 2.22 10.68
C GLY A 132 -2.62 1.08 9.68
N MET A 133 -1.82 0.98 8.62
CA MET A 133 -1.81 -0.17 7.73
C MET A 133 -0.55 -1.02 8.01
N PRO A 134 -0.64 -2.35 7.95
CA PRO A 134 0.55 -3.19 7.98
C PRO A 134 1.35 -3.00 6.70
N ASP A 135 2.65 -3.22 6.78
CA ASP A 135 3.53 -3.30 5.62
C ASP A 135 3.09 -4.44 4.69
N PRO A 136 3.32 -4.30 3.37
CA PRO A 136 2.94 -5.33 2.41
C PRO A 136 3.82 -6.57 2.57
N ASP A 137 3.21 -7.74 2.59
CA ASP A 137 3.94 -9.02 2.60
C ASP A 137 4.47 -9.39 1.22
N LEU A 138 3.72 -9.07 0.16
CA LEU A 138 4.03 -9.40 -1.23
C LEU A 138 3.78 -8.20 -2.14
N LEU A 139 4.78 -7.84 -2.94
CA LEU A 139 4.66 -6.88 -4.04
C LEU A 139 4.77 -7.60 -5.37
N ILE A 140 3.72 -7.49 -6.20
CA ILE A 140 3.69 -8.04 -7.55
C ILE A 140 3.97 -6.90 -8.53
N ARG A 141 5.00 -7.06 -9.35
CA ARG A 141 5.33 -6.12 -10.42
C ARG A 141 5.15 -6.81 -11.78
N THR A 142 4.28 -6.23 -12.60
CA THR A 142 4.00 -6.66 -13.99
C THR A 142 4.97 -6.00 -14.99
N SER A 143 4.83 -6.32 -16.28
CA SER A 143 5.58 -5.75 -17.43
C SER A 143 7.05 -6.15 -17.49
N GLY A 144 7.49 -7.24 -16.83
CA GLY A 144 8.90 -7.68 -16.83
C GLY A 144 9.87 -6.72 -16.13
N GLU A 145 9.34 -5.68 -15.49
CA GLU A 145 10.12 -4.64 -14.85
C GLU A 145 10.54 -5.03 -13.42
N CYS A 146 11.84 -4.96 -13.13
CA CYS A 146 12.42 -5.38 -11.83
C CYS A 146 12.84 -4.18 -10.98
N ARG A 147 11.94 -3.22 -10.78
CA ARG A 147 12.17 -2.01 -9.98
C ARG A 147 10.90 -1.56 -9.25
N LEU A 148 11.04 -0.84 -8.13
CA LEU A 148 9.92 -0.31 -7.34
C LEU A 148 9.28 0.93 -7.94
N SER A 149 10.00 1.70 -8.73
CA SER A 149 9.54 2.96 -9.32
C SER A 149 8.92 3.91 -8.29
N ASN A 150 9.64 4.17 -7.20
CA ASN A 150 9.22 5.10 -6.15
C ASN A 150 7.90 4.69 -5.43
N PHE A 151 7.59 3.38 -5.36
CA PHE A 151 6.41 2.85 -4.70
C PHE A 151 6.76 2.22 -3.36
N LEU A 152 6.13 2.68 -2.26
CA LEU A 152 6.18 2.13 -0.91
C LEU A 152 7.60 1.80 -0.40
N LEU A 153 8.59 2.70 -0.60
CA LEU A 153 10.00 2.43 -0.24
C LEU A 153 10.18 2.11 1.25
N TRP A 154 9.52 2.86 2.13
CA TRP A 154 9.57 2.62 3.58
C TRP A 154 8.95 1.27 3.93
N GLN A 155 7.75 1.04 3.44
CA GLN A 155 6.93 -0.11 3.80
C GLN A 155 7.43 -1.43 3.18
N CYS A 156 8.23 -1.34 2.11
CA CYS A 156 8.76 -2.52 1.42
C CYS A 156 10.08 -3.05 1.99
N ALA A 157 10.52 -2.59 3.17
CA ALA A 157 11.79 -2.99 3.77
C ALA A 157 11.97 -4.52 3.91
N TYR A 158 10.88 -5.26 4.17
CA TYR A 158 10.87 -6.72 4.31
C TYR A 158 9.84 -7.40 3.41
N THR A 159 9.39 -6.71 2.36
CA THR A 159 8.42 -7.22 1.40
C THR A 159 9.05 -8.22 0.45
N GLU A 160 8.37 -9.33 0.18
CA GLU A 160 8.75 -10.26 -0.86
C GLU A 160 8.32 -9.74 -2.24
N PHE A 161 9.20 -9.85 -3.24
CA PHE A 161 8.90 -9.39 -4.60
C PHE A 161 8.57 -10.56 -5.52
N TYR A 162 7.55 -10.37 -6.36
CA TYR A 162 7.22 -11.26 -7.45
C TYR A 162 7.13 -10.47 -8.76
N PHE A 163 8.02 -10.76 -9.69
CA PHE A 163 8.07 -10.13 -11.01
C PHE A 163 7.47 -11.06 -12.04
N ILE A 164 6.59 -10.52 -12.91
CA ILE A 164 5.94 -11.29 -13.98
C ILE A 164 6.02 -10.51 -15.29
N ASP A 165 6.38 -11.22 -16.38
CA ASP A 165 6.47 -10.69 -17.72
C ASP A 165 5.10 -10.76 -18.43
N LYS A 166 4.12 -10.05 -17.81
CA LYS A 166 2.80 -9.78 -18.38
C LYS A 166 2.45 -8.33 -18.18
N PHE A 167 1.76 -7.70 -19.11
CA PHE A 167 1.21 -6.37 -18.88
C PHE A 167 0.02 -6.41 -17.93
N TRP A 168 -0.24 -5.28 -17.24
CA TRP A 168 -1.31 -5.21 -16.27
C TRP A 168 -2.70 -5.61 -16.81
N PRO A 169 -3.10 -5.22 -18.06
CA PRO A 169 -4.38 -5.65 -18.62
C PRO A 169 -4.50 -7.17 -18.82
N ASP A 170 -3.38 -7.87 -18.97
CA ASP A 170 -3.32 -9.32 -19.19
C ASP A 170 -3.14 -10.11 -17.87
N PHE A 171 -3.03 -9.41 -16.75
CA PHE A 171 -2.85 -10.02 -15.43
C PHE A 171 -4.17 -10.55 -14.89
N GLU A 172 -4.28 -11.87 -14.83
CA GLU A 172 -5.50 -12.58 -14.48
C GLU A 172 -5.46 -13.14 -13.05
N LYS A 173 -6.59 -13.73 -12.65
CA LYS A 173 -6.76 -14.39 -11.36
C LYS A 173 -5.73 -15.50 -11.12
N ASP A 174 -5.41 -16.29 -12.14
CA ASP A 174 -4.46 -17.39 -12.05
C ASP A 174 -3.04 -16.90 -11.83
N ASP A 175 -2.66 -15.76 -12.39
CA ASP A 175 -1.37 -15.12 -12.15
C ASP A 175 -1.24 -14.67 -10.70
N LEU A 176 -2.32 -14.13 -10.12
CA LEU A 176 -2.36 -13.77 -8.70
C LEU A 176 -2.20 -15.01 -7.82
N TYR A 177 -2.87 -16.10 -8.13
CA TYR A 177 -2.71 -17.35 -7.37
C TYR A 177 -1.31 -17.93 -7.49
N LEU A 178 -0.69 -17.83 -8.67
CA LEU A 178 0.68 -18.26 -8.87
C LEU A 178 1.66 -17.43 -8.01
N ALA A 179 1.49 -16.12 -7.99
CA ALA A 179 2.29 -15.23 -7.15
C ALA A 179 2.15 -15.54 -5.66
N ILE A 180 0.91 -15.78 -5.18
CA ILE A 180 0.64 -16.16 -3.79
C ILE A 180 1.27 -17.52 -3.46
N ARG A 181 1.13 -18.54 -4.33
CA ARG A 181 1.76 -19.85 -4.12
C ARG A 181 3.29 -19.74 -4.06
N ASN A 182 3.89 -18.93 -4.94
CA ASN A 182 5.33 -18.68 -4.91
C ASN A 182 5.74 -18.04 -3.59
N PHE A 183 5.00 -17.03 -3.12
CA PHE A 183 5.22 -16.39 -1.82
C PHE A 183 5.15 -17.39 -0.65
N GLN A 184 4.16 -18.27 -0.64
CA GLN A 184 3.95 -19.28 0.42
C GLN A 184 5.09 -20.29 0.53
N GLN A 185 5.85 -20.50 -0.55
CA GLN A 185 7.01 -21.42 -0.57
C GLN A 185 8.30 -20.77 -0.07
N ARG A 186 8.31 -19.45 0.16
CA ARG A 186 9.49 -18.72 0.62
C ARG A 186 9.62 -18.74 2.13
N GLU A 187 10.86 -18.89 2.60
CA GLU A 187 11.20 -18.73 4.01
C GLU A 187 11.49 -17.25 4.31
N ARG A 188 10.65 -16.60 5.10
CA ARG A 188 10.85 -15.20 5.52
C ARG A 188 11.75 -15.16 6.74
N ARG A 189 12.92 -14.57 6.61
CA ARG A 189 13.98 -14.63 7.65
C ARG A 189 14.06 -13.38 8.52
N PHE A 190 13.58 -12.22 8.06
CA PHE A 190 13.63 -10.95 8.80
C PHE A 190 15.00 -10.67 9.46
N GLY A 191 16.10 -10.95 8.74
CA GLY A 191 17.46 -10.82 9.25
C GLY A 191 17.97 -11.95 10.14
N MET A 192 17.15 -12.97 10.45
CA MET A 192 17.56 -14.13 11.25
C MET A 192 18.19 -15.25 10.38
N THR A 193 18.97 -16.13 11.01
CA THR A 193 19.43 -17.36 10.35
C THR A 193 18.32 -18.41 10.30
N GLY A 194 18.39 -19.36 9.35
CA GLY A 194 17.41 -20.45 9.25
C GLY A 194 17.31 -21.31 10.52
N GLU A 195 18.41 -21.45 11.27
CA GLU A 195 18.44 -22.17 12.56
C GLU A 195 17.66 -21.40 13.65
N GLN A 196 17.81 -20.08 13.72
CA GLN A 196 17.07 -19.24 14.68
C GLN A 196 15.56 -19.29 14.43
N ILE A 197 15.13 -19.37 13.16
CA ILE A 197 13.72 -19.48 12.80
C ILE A 197 13.14 -20.83 13.26
N LYS A 198 13.86 -21.94 13.06
CA LYS A 198 13.43 -23.27 13.49
C LYS A 198 13.25 -23.33 15.00
N VAL A 199 14.19 -22.78 15.78
CA VAL A 199 14.10 -22.72 17.25
C VAL A 199 12.90 -21.91 17.73
N LYS A 200 12.57 -20.77 17.08
CA LYS A 200 11.37 -19.98 17.40
C LYS A 200 10.08 -20.71 17.03
N GLY A 201 10.05 -21.37 15.88
CA GLY A 201 8.89 -22.17 15.45
C GLY A 201 8.58 -23.33 16.41
N GLU A 202 9.59 -24.00 16.95
CA GLU A 202 9.45 -25.08 17.95
C GLU A 202 8.95 -24.56 19.31
N LYS A 203 9.26 -23.30 19.66
CA LYS A 203 8.78 -22.67 20.90
C LYS A 203 7.38 -22.06 20.78
N GLY A 204 6.73 -22.11 19.62
CA GLY A 204 5.41 -21.52 19.38
C GLY A 204 5.38 -19.98 19.43
N GLU A 205 6.54 -19.34 19.46
CA GLU A 205 6.68 -17.88 19.41
C GLU A 205 6.55 -17.43 17.95
N GLY A 206 5.41 -16.83 17.61
CA GLY A 206 5.24 -16.20 16.30
C GLY A 206 6.33 -15.16 16.06
N ILE A 207 6.86 -15.07 14.82
CA ILE A 207 7.82 -14.04 14.45
C ILE A 207 7.07 -12.69 14.45
N ASN A 208 7.04 -12.02 15.60
CA ASN A 208 6.54 -10.66 15.70
C ASN A 208 7.64 -9.70 15.24
N VAL A 209 7.39 -8.98 14.14
CA VAL A 209 8.29 -7.95 13.58
C VAL A 209 8.28 -6.67 14.43
N THR A 210 7.47 -6.59 15.47
CA THR A 210 7.25 -5.40 16.30
C THR A 210 8.06 -5.37 17.62
N GLU A 211 8.93 -6.36 17.87
CA GLU A 211 9.82 -6.32 19.04
C GLU A 211 11.27 -6.10 18.61
N LYS A 212 11.60 -4.85 18.27
CA LYS A 212 12.93 -4.23 18.55
C LYS A 212 12.79 -2.73 18.43
#